data_bee61c0ac95fd16eb5197ff298b83586
#
_entry.id   bee61c0ac95fd16eb5197ff298b83586
#
_cell.length_a   1.000
_cell.length_b   1.000
_cell.length_c   1.000
_cell.angle_alpha   90.00
_cell.angle_beta   90.00
_cell.angle_gamma   90.00
#
_symmetry.space_group_name_H-M   'P 1'
#
loop_
_entity.id
_entity.type
_entity.pdbx_description
1 polymer ?
#
loop_
_entity_poly.entity_id
_entity_poly.type
_entity_poly.pdbx_seq_one_letter_code
_entity_poly.pdbx_strand_id
1 'polypeptide(L)'
;MTILVAVTIQAIAIAAYLVVAPFLGWNPISWRLLALPLLFLAQILFSLGPSLAVAASNVFIRDTAPLLGIVMTLWQFITPVFWARQVVQGIEQYAWVLSWNPMYYLLEGYRKVLVNPGLPSYQAEDAKHAFPVAEWPFHECLYVLAAGAVVFAVGYSIFLVSKRKFADEL
;
A
#
# COMPACT_ATOMS: atom_id res chain seq x y z
N MET A 1 -10.95 -13.18 6.83
CA MET A 1 -11.03 -12.53 8.17
C MET A 1 -9.83 -11.63 8.45
N THR A 2 -8.61 -12.06 8.19
CA THR A 2 -7.35 -11.30 8.45
C THR A 2 -7.29 -9.92 7.78
N ILE A 3 -7.73 -9.81 6.51
CA ILE A 3 -7.73 -8.53 5.76
C ILE A 3 -8.66 -7.51 6.41
N LEU A 4 -9.87 -7.92 6.80
CA LEU A 4 -10.81 -7.01 7.47
C LEU A 4 -10.24 -6.49 8.80
N VAL A 5 -9.60 -7.36 9.57
CA VAL A 5 -8.94 -6.97 10.83
C VAL A 5 -7.82 -5.97 10.56
N ALA A 6 -6.96 -6.23 9.57
CA ALA A 6 -5.88 -5.32 9.21
C ALA A 6 -6.40 -3.94 8.76
N VAL A 7 -7.42 -3.91 7.90
CA VAL A 7 -8.07 -2.66 7.45
C VAL A 7 -8.71 -1.91 8.62
N THR A 8 -9.35 -2.62 9.54
CA THR A 8 -9.96 -2.01 10.72
C THR A 8 -8.90 -1.38 11.63
N ILE A 9 -7.81 -2.10 11.92
CA ILE A 9 -6.69 -1.58 12.72
C ILE A 9 -6.10 -0.34 12.06
N GLN A 10 -5.90 -0.37 10.75
CA GLN A 10 -5.38 0.78 10.00
C GLN A 10 -6.34 1.98 10.05
N ALA A 11 -7.65 1.75 9.90
CA ALA A 11 -8.65 2.81 10.02
C ALA A 11 -8.64 3.45 11.40
N ILE A 12 -8.52 2.63 12.46
CA ILE A 12 -8.39 3.12 13.86
C ILE A 12 -7.09 3.93 14.02
N ALA A 13 -5.98 3.45 13.48
CA ALA A 13 -4.70 4.15 13.56
C ALA A 13 -4.75 5.52 12.85
N ILE A 14 -5.36 5.59 11.67
CA ILE A 14 -5.55 6.85 10.94
C ILE A 14 -6.49 7.78 11.71
N ALA A 15 -7.59 7.27 12.27
CA ALA A 15 -8.50 8.07 13.09
C ALA A 15 -7.79 8.63 14.33
N ALA A 16 -7.01 7.80 15.03
CA ALA A 16 -6.20 8.25 16.16
C ALA A 16 -5.18 9.32 15.76
N TYR A 17 -4.51 9.15 14.61
CA TYR A 17 -3.59 10.15 14.06
C TYR A 17 -4.31 11.48 13.80
N LEU A 18 -5.48 11.46 13.16
CA LEU A 18 -6.25 12.67 12.85
C LEU A 18 -6.72 13.42 14.11
N VAL A 19 -6.94 12.71 15.22
CA VAL A 19 -7.29 13.29 16.50
C VAL A 19 -6.07 13.89 17.21
N VAL A 20 -4.95 13.15 17.24
CA VAL A 20 -3.76 13.53 18.02
C VAL A 20 -2.93 14.61 17.31
N ALA A 21 -2.82 14.56 15.98
CA ALA A 21 -1.95 15.45 15.21
C ALA A 21 -2.23 16.95 15.46
N PRO A 22 -3.49 17.45 15.54
CA PRO A 22 -3.77 18.85 15.85
C PRO A 22 -3.23 19.29 17.22
N PHE A 23 -3.25 18.41 18.23
CA PHE A 23 -2.69 18.73 19.55
C PHE A 23 -1.16 18.89 19.55
N LEU A 24 -0.50 18.30 18.57
CA LEU A 24 0.94 18.43 18.36
C LEU A 24 1.30 19.64 17.45
N GLY A 25 0.31 20.46 17.09
CA GLY A 25 0.49 21.58 16.17
C GLY A 25 0.53 21.17 14.69
N TRP A 26 0.23 19.92 14.39
CA TRP A 26 0.13 19.42 13.02
C TRP A 26 -1.30 19.60 12.52
N ASN A 27 -1.47 20.06 11.28
CA ASN A 27 -2.82 20.21 10.72
C ASN A 27 -3.03 19.24 9.55
N PRO A 28 -3.38 17.97 9.82
CA PRO A 28 -3.61 16.98 8.78
C PRO A 28 -4.96 17.17 8.07
N ILE A 29 -5.85 18.01 8.61
CA ILE A 29 -7.21 18.19 8.09
C ILE A 29 -7.14 18.99 6.79
N SER A 30 -7.33 18.28 5.69
CA SER A 30 -7.31 18.84 4.35
C SER A 30 -8.38 18.14 3.50
N TRP A 31 -8.86 18.83 2.45
CA TRP A 31 -9.75 18.24 1.44
C TRP A 31 -9.22 16.94 0.82
N ARG A 32 -7.90 16.70 0.89
CA ARG A 32 -7.23 15.46 0.45
C ARG A 32 -7.68 14.23 1.22
N LEU A 33 -8.21 14.37 2.43
CA LEU A 33 -8.77 13.26 3.19
C LEU A 33 -9.91 12.52 2.44
N LEU A 34 -10.56 13.20 1.49
CA LEU A 34 -11.54 12.57 0.61
C LEU A 34 -10.94 11.46 -0.27
N ALA A 35 -9.63 11.41 -0.46
CA ALA A 35 -8.97 10.32 -1.17
C ALA A 35 -8.81 9.05 -0.31
N LEU A 36 -8.93 9.13 1.03
CA LEU A 36 -8.76 7.96 1.91
C LEU A 36 -9.69 6.78 1.55
N PRO A 37 -11.00 6.97 1.34
CA PRO A 37 -11.87 5.85 0.97
C PRO A 37 -11.43 5.15 -0.31
N LEU A 38 -10.91 5.92 -1.29
CA LEU A 38 -10.42 5.37 -2.55
C LEU A 38 -9.12 4.58 -2.36
N LEU A 39 -8.20 5.09 -1.53
CA LEU A 39 -6.97 4.37 -1.16
C LEU A 39 -7.27 3.09 -0.39
N PHE A 40 -8.24 3.12 0.55
CA PHE A 40 -8.69 1.93 1.26
C PHE A 40 -9.28 0.88 0.30
N LEU A 41 -10.13 1.30 -0.63
CA LEU A 41 -10.70 0.40 -1.63
C LEU A 41 -9.62 -0.25 -2.49
N ALA A 42 -8.68 0.56 -2.99
CA ALA A 42 -7.56 0.09 -3.79
C ALA A 42 -6.69 -0.92 -3.02
N GLN A 43 -6.39 -0.64 -1.75
CA GLN A 43 -5.65 -1.53 -0.86
C GLN A 43 -6.38 -2.85 -0.60
N ILE A 44 -7.69 -2.81 -0.38
CA ILE A 44 -8.50 -4.03 -0.19
C ILE A 44 -8.45 -4.90 -1.43
N LEU A 45 -8.68 -4.33 -2.61
CA LEU A 45 -8.61 -5.07 -3.88
C LEU A 45 -7.22 -5.68 -4.10
N PHE A 46 -6.17 -4.87 -3.88
CA PHE A 46 -4.79 -5.32 -4.01
C PHE A 46 -4.43 -6.43 -3.02
N SER A 47 -4.98 -6.42 -1.81
CA SER A 47 -4.73 -7.45 -0.79
C SER A 47 -5.53 -8.72 -1.03
N LEU A 48 -6.76 -8.60 -1.52
CA LEU A 48 -7.64 -9.75 -1.78
C LEU A 48 -7.10 -10.64 -2.91
N GLY A 49 -6.54 -10.06 -3.97
CA GLY A 49 -6.03 -10.82 -5.11
C GLY A 49 -4.98 -11.86 -4.71
N PRO A 50 -3.82 -11.44 -4.16
CA PRO A 50 -2.80 -12.38 -3.70
C PRO A 50 -3.31 -13.35 -2.64
N SER A 51 -4.19 -12.89 -1.73
CA SER A 51 -4.75 -13.77 -0.70
C SER A 51 -5.56 -14.92 -1.27
N LEU A 52 -6.36 -14.68 -2.32
CA LEU A 52 -7.11 -15.73 -3.02
C LEU A 52 -6.17 -16.68 -3.77
N ALA A 53 -5.15 -16.14 -4.45
CA ALA A 53 -4.16 -16.94 -5.15
C ALA A 53 -3.38 -17.86 -4.18
N VAL A 54 -2.92 -17.28 -3.04
CA VAL A 54 -2.18 -18.03 -2.01
C VAL A 54 -3.08 -19.07 -1.34
N ALA A 55 -4.33 -18.73 -1.03
CA ALA A 55 -5.28 -19.69 -0.47
C ALA A 55 -5.49 -20.88 -1.40
N ALA A 56 -5.61 -20.64 -2.70
CA ALA A 56 -5.72 -21.71 -3.69
C ALA A 56 -4.43 -22.53 -3.79
N SER A 57 -3.26 -21.87 -3.80
CA SER A 57 -1.96 -22.54 -3.91
C SER A 57 -1.65 -23.41 -2.68
N ASN A 58 -2.04 -22.97 -1.49
CA ASN A 58 -1.76 -23.67 -0.23
C ASN A 58 -2.49 -25.02 -0.11
N VAL A 59 -3.54 -25.25 -0.89
CA VAL A 59 -4.22 -26.54 -0.95
C VAL A 59 -3.34 -27.59 -1.64
N PHE A 60 -2.61 -27.18 -2.68
CA PHE A 60 -1.75 -28.06 -3.48
C PHE A 60 -0.32 -28.15 -2.97
N ILE A 61 0.19 -27.03 -2.42
CA ILE A 61 1.60 -26.87 -2.00
C ILE A 61 1.62 -26.37 -0.56
N ARG A 62 1.90 -27.25 0.39
CA ARG A 62 1.94 -26.93 1.83
C ARG A 62 3.02 -25.90 2.22
N ASP A 63 4.07 -25.81 1.43
CA ASP A 63 5.20 -24.88 1.68
C ASP A 63 4.94 -23.44 1.18
N THR A 64 3.75 -23.17 0.63
CA THR A 64 3.38 -21.83 0.12
C THR A 64 3.44 -20.76 1.22
N ALA A 65 3.01 -21.07 2.45
CA ALA A 65 2.97 -20.08 3.52
C ALA A 65 4.35 -19.61 3.99
N PRO A 66 5.36 -20.48 4.25
CA PRO A 66 6.72 -20.06 4.57
C PRO A 66 7.37 -19.27 3.43
N LEU A 67 7.22 -19.70 2.18
CA LEU A 67 7.76 -19.01 1.01
C LEU A 67 7.17 -17.60 0.88
N LEU A 68 5.86 -17.45 1.10
CA LEU A 68 5.20 -16.16 1.07
C LEU A 68 5.78 -15.21 2.12
N GLY A 69 6.11 -15.69 3.32
CA GLY A 69 6.76 -14.88 4.36
C GLY A 69 8.06 -14.26 3.90
N ILE A 70 8.90 -15.04 3.21
CA ILE A 70 10.18 -14.57 2.64
C ILE A 70 9.92 -13.51 1.56
N VAL A 71 9.00 -13.79 0.62
CA VAL A 71 8.67 -12.88 -0.48
C VAL A 71 8.12 -11.54 0.06
N MET A 72 7.23 -11.57 1.05
CA MET A 72 6.67 -10.37 1.65
C MET A 72 7.73 -9.55 2.39
N THR A 73 8.67 -10.20 3.05
CA THR A 73 9.79 -9.52 3.71
C THR A 73 10.68 -8.81 2.69
N LEU A 74 11.05 -9.47 1.60
CA LEU A 74 11.82 -8.85 0.51
C LEU A 74 11.06 -7.69 -0.12
N TRP A 75 9.77 -7.85 -0.40
CA TRP A 75 8.94 -6.79 -0.96
C TRP A 75 8.86 -5.55 -0.06
N GLN A 76 8.78 -5.75 1.26
CA GLN A 76 8.77 -4.66 2.23
C GLN A 76 10.07 -3.83 2.17
N PHE A 77 11.23 -4.46 1.95
CA PHE A 77 12.49 -3.74 1.77
C PHE A 77 12.60 -3.02 0.42
N ILE A 78 12.03 -3.59 -0.64
CA ILE A 78 12.00 -2.94 -1.97
C ILE A 78 11.06 -1.71 -1.94
N THR A 79 9.99 -1.76 -1.13
CA THR A 79 9.09 -0.62 -0.96
C THR A 79 9.68 0.36 0.06
N PRO A 80 9.73 1.69 -0.21
CA PRO A 80 10.34 2.68 0.69
C PRO A 80 9.44 2.97 1.91
N VAL A 81 9.20 1.94 2.74
CA VAL A 81 8.43 2.05 3.98
C VAL A 81 9.31 2.60 5.09
N PHE A 82 10.52 2.05 5.26
CA PHE A 82 11.44 2.38 6.35
C PHE A 82 12.52 3.38 5.94
N TRP A 83 12.69 3.66 4.66
CA TRP A 83 13.69 4.58 4.16
C TRP A 83 13.05 5.64 3.26
N ALA A 84 13.60 6.83 3.31
CA ALA A 84 13.17 7.92 2.45
C ALA A 84 13.95 7.87 1.13
N ARG A 85 13.26 8.06 0.01
CA ARG A 85 13.85 8.03 -1.34
C ARG A 85 15.05 8.98 -1.46
N GLN A 86 15.01 10.11 -0.74
CA GLN A 86 16.04 11.16 -0.77
C GLN A 86 17.33 10.74 -0.04
N VAL A 87 17.23 9.79 0.89
CA VAL A 87 18.37 9.39 1.74
C VAL A 87 19.30 8.41 1.01
N VAL A 88 18.80 7.68 0.02
CA VAL A 88 19.57 6.66 -0.69
C VAL A 88 20.20 7.27 -1.94
N GLN A 89 21.48 7.63 -1.84
CA GLN A 89 22.25 8.10 -2.98
C GLN A 89 22.33 7.00 -4.06
N GLY A 90 22.16 7.39 -5.32
CA GLY A 90 22.24 6.46 -6.45
C GLY A 90 20.95 5.65 -6.72
N ILE A 91 19.88 5.86 -5.96
CA ILE A 91 18.61 5.16 -6.21
C ILE A 91 17.94 5.57 -7.52
N GLU A 92 18.36 6.70 -8.11
CA GLU A 92 17.81 7.20 -9.37
C GLU A 92 17.93 6.20 -10.51
N GLN A 93 19.02 5.45 -10.57
CA GLN A 93 19.21 4.38 -11.55
C GLN A 93 18.25 3.19 -11.36
N TYR A 94 17.67 3.03 -10.15
CA TYR A 94 16.68 2.00 -9.81
C TYR A 94 15.25 2.56 -9.72
N ALA A 95 15.03 3.82 -10.08
CA ALA A 95 13.71 4.47 -10.00
C ALA A 95 12.64 3.71 -10.80
N TRP A 96 13.03 3.00 -11.87
CA TRP A 96 12.13 2.17 -12.66
C TRP A 96 11.53 1.02 -11.84
N VAL A 97 12.26 0.42 -10.89
CA VAL A 97 11.74 -0.64 -10.02
C VAL A 97 10.62 -0.09 -9.13
N LEU A 98 10.78 1.12 -8.62
CA LEU A 98 9.78 1.78 -7.80
C LEU A 98 8.55 2.17 -8.63
N SER A 99 8.75 2.62 -9.88
CA SER A 99 7.66 3.02 -10.75
C SER A 99 6.73 1.87 -11.18
N TRP A 100 7.20 0.63 -11.08
CA TRP A 100 6.37 -0.56 -11.33
C TRP A 100 5.73 -1.14 -10.06
N ASN A 101 6.16 -0.68 -8.88
CA ASN A 101 5.68 -1.23 -7.60
C ASN A 101 4.37 -0.54 -7.15
N PRO A 102 3.21 -1.22 -7.18
CA PRO A 102 1.95 -0.61 -6.76
C PRO A 102 1.92 -0.22 -5.27
N MET A 103 2.68 -0.93 -4.42
CA MET A 103 2.79 -0.57 -3.00
C MET A 103 3.53 0.75 -2.80
N TYR A 104 4.43 1.13 -3.70
CA TYR A 104 5.07 2.44 -3.69
C TYR A 104 4.03 3.56 -3.86
N TYR A 105 3.15 3.44 -4.86
CA TYR A 105 2.10 4.43 -5.10
C TYR A 105 1.04 4.46 -4.00
N LEU A 106 0.72 3.31 -3.41
CA LEU A 106 -0.17 3.26 -2.25
C LEU A 106 0.41 4.05 -1.08
N LEU A 107 1.69 3.83 -0.77
CA LEU A 107 2.41 4.54 0.28
C LEU A 107 2.49 6.05 0.02
N GLU A 108 2.82 6.45 -1.21
CA GLU A 108 2.85 7.86 -1.62
C GLU A 108 1.47 8.50 -1.54
N GLY A 109 0.41 7.79 -1.92
CA GLY A 109 -0.97 8.25 -1.77
C GLY A 109 -1.30 8.55 -0.30
N TYR A 110 -0.99 7.65 0.61
CA TYR A 110 -1.18 7.89 2.05
C TYR A 110 -0.30 9.03 2.57
N ARG A 111 0.95 9.12 2.15
CA ARG A 111 1.85 10.23 2.53
C ARG A 111 1.29 11.58 2.09
N LYS A 112 0.83 11.71 0.84
CA LYS A 112 0.24 12.94 0.31
C LYS A 112 -1.06 13.35 1.03
N VAL A 113 -1.80 12.38 1.54
CA VAL A 113 -3.06 12.63 2.23
C VAL A 113 -2.84 12.99 3.70
N LEU A 114 -1.97 12.26 4.39
CA LEU A 114 -1.81 12.35 5.85
C LEU A 114 -0.70 13.33 6.27
N VAL A 115 0.38 13.45 5.48
CA VAL A 115 1.50 14.33 5.82
C VAL A 115 1.26 15.70 5.20
N ASN A 116 1.08 16.73 6.04
CA ASN A 116 0.89 18.09 5.58
C ASN A 116 2.25 18.81 5.50
N PRO A 117 2.53 19.59 4.42
CA PRO A 117 3.77 20.37 4.27
C PRO A 117 3.94 21.51 5.31
N GLY A 118 2.91 21.78 6.10
CA GLY A 118 2.97 22.76 7.18
C GLY A 118 3.69 22.29 8.45
N LEU A 119 4.28 21.11 8.48
CA LEU A 119 5.10 20.65 9.59
C LEU A 119 6.39 21.49 9.70
N PRO A 120 6.71 22.04 10.90
CA PRO A 120 7.93 22.85 11.09
C PRO A 120 9.22 22.12 10.72
N SER A 121 9.24 20.80 10.88
CA SER A 121 10.36 19.91 10.49
C SER A 121 10.53 19.78 8.96
N TYR A 122 9.54 20.18 8.18
CA TYR A 122 9.55 20.09 6.72
C TYR A 122 9.96 21.40 6.04
N GLN A 123 10.13 22.48 6.81
CA GLN A 123 10.53 23.79 6.29
C GLN A 123 12.05 23.98 6.22
N ALA A 124 12.83 23.04 6.74
CA ALA A 124 14.28 23.13 6.69
C ALA A 124 14.80 22.68 5.32
N GLU A 125 15.75 23.41 4.78
CA GLU A 125 16.68 23.22 3.64
C GLU A 125 16.40 22.14 2.58
N ASP A 126 15.64 21.09 2.92
CA ASP A 126 15.28 19.96 2.07
C ASP A 126 14.06 20.23 1.18
N ALA A 127 13.50 21.44 1.18
CA ALA A 127 12.33 21.78 0.35
C ALA A 127 12.57 21.62 -1.17
N LYS A 128 13.82 21.53 -1.60
CA LYS A 128 14.18 21.22 -2.99
C LYS A 128 13.96 19.74 -3.35
N HIS A 129 13.87 18.86 -2.36
CA HIS A 129 13.61 17.42 -2.50
C HIS A 129 12.30 17.01 -1.83
N ALA A 130 11.56 17.97 -1.28
CA ALA A 130 10.25 17.72 -0.71
C ALA A 130 9.32 17.16 -1.80
N PHE A 131 8.60 16.12 -1.46
CA PHE A 131 7.51 15.62 -2.30
C PHE A 131 6.62 16.80 -2.71
N PRO A 132 6.13 16.88 -3.95
CA PRO A 132 5.15 17.88 -4.35
C PRO A 132 3.85 17.60 -3.59
N VAL A 133 3.80 18.05 -2.34
CA VAL A 133 2.72 17.75 -1.37
C VAL A 133 1.46 18.57 -1.69
N ALA A 134 1.56 19.48 -2.66
CA ALA A 134 0.45 20.35 -3.05
C ALA A 134 -0.59 19.67 -3.95
N GLU A 135 -0.26 18.55 -4.58
CA GLU A 135 -1.12 17.91 -5.57
C GLU A 135 -2.06 16.86 -4.96
N TRP A 136 -3.25 16.75 -5.54
CA TRP A 136 -4.19 15.68 -5.24
C TRP A 136 -3.58 14.33 -5.69
N PRO A 137 -3.68 13.25 -4.89
CA PRO A 137 -3.09 11.95 -5.21
C PRO A 137 -3.89 11.18 -6.26
N PHE A 138 -4.32 11.87 -7.33
CA PHE A 138 -5.18 11.27 -8.35
C PHE A 138 -4.46 10.16 -9.11
N HIS A 139 -3.22 10.43 -9.50
CA HIS A 139 -2.41 9.46 -10.23
C HIS A 139 -2.13 8.21 -9.39
N GLU A 140 -1.76 8.39 -8.13
CA GLU A 140 -1.49 7.31 -7.19
C GLU A 140 -2.75 6.47 -6.94
N CYS A 141 -3.88 7.12 -6.66
CA CYS A 141 -5.15 6.45 -6.47
C CYS A 141 -5.58 5.63 -7.69
N LEU A 142 -5.49 6.22 -8.88
CA LEU A 142 -5.88 5.57 -10.13
C LEU A 142 -4.98 4.38 -10.43
N TYR A 143 -3.66 4.55 -10.29
CA TYR A 143 -2.69 3.49 -10.54
C TYR A 143 -2.89 2.31 -9.59
N VAL A 144 -3.00 2.55 -8.28
CA VAL A 144 -3.20 1.48 -7.29
C VAL A 144 -4.54 0.80 -7.46
N LEU A 145 -5.59 1.55 -7.80
CA LEU A 145 -6.92 1.00 -8.05
C LEU A 145 -6.89 0.08 -9.28
N ALA A 146 -6.27 0.51 -10.37
CA ALA A 146 -6.12 -0.28 -11.58
C ALA A 146 -5.28 -1.55 -11.33
N ALA A 147 -4.12 -1.39 -10.68
CA ALA A 147 -3.26 -2.50 -10.30
C ALA A 147 -3.99 -3.48 -9.36
N GLY A 148 -4.71 -2.96 -8.36
CA GLY A 148 -5.51 -3.74 -7.44
C GLY A 148 -6.61 -4.54 -8.14
N ALA A 149 -7.31 -3.92 -9.08
CA ALA A 149 -8.35 -4.59 -9.88
C ALA A 149 -7.77 -5.71 -10.75
N VAL A 150 -6.64 -5.49 -11.40
CA VAL A 150 -5.94 -6.52 -12.20
C VAL A 150 -5.47 -7.67 -11.32
N VAL A 151 -4.79 -7.38 -10.22
CA VAL A 151 -4.29 -8.39 -9.29
C VAL A 151 -5.43 -9.18 -8.67
N PHE A 152 -6.54 -8.51 -8.32
CA PHE A 152 -7.75 -9.17 -7.83
C PHE A 152 -8.35 -10.09 -8.89
N ALA A 153 -8.51 -9.65 -10.14
CA ALA A 153 -9.06 -10.44 -11.22
C ALA A 153 -8.21 -11.70 -11.49
N VAL A 154 -6.89 -11.56 -11.48
CA VAL A 154 -5.96 -12.69 -11.64
C VAL A 154 -6.08 -13.68 -10.47
N GLY A 155 -6.01 -13.18 -9.22
CA GLY A 155 -6.12 -14.02 -8.02
C GLY A 155 -7.47 -14.75 -7.94
N TYR A 156 -8.56 -14.05 -8.27
CA TYR A 156 -9.89 -14.63 -8.33
C TYR A 156 -10.02 -15.71 -9.42
N SER A 157 -9.44 -15.48 -10.60
CA SER A 157 -9.41 -16.46 -11.68
C SER A 157 -8.65 -17.72 -11.29
N ILE A 158 -7.48 -17.58 -10.65
CA ILE A 158 -6.71 -18.71 -10.11
C ILE A 158 -7.56 -19.50 -9.11
N PHE A 159 -8.21 -18.80 -8.19
CA PHE A 159 -9.07 -19.42 -7.18
C PHE A 159 -10.23 -20.19 -7.81
N LEU A 160 -10.93 -19.63 -8.81
CA LEU A 160 -12.04 -20.29 -9.50
C LEU A 160 -11.60 -21.56 -10.22
N VAL A 161 -10.46 -21.54 -10.89
CA VAL A 161 -9.91 -22.72 -11.57
C VAL A 161 -9.52 -23.81 -10.57
N SER A 162 -8.87 -23.40 -9.48
CA SER A 162 -8.41 -24.30 -8.43
C SER A 162 -9.56 -24.94 -7.64
N LYS A 163 -10.63 -24.18 -7.40
CA LYS A 163 -11.81 -24.64 -6.66
C LYS A 163 -12.41 -25.92 -7.25
N ARG A 164 -12.34 -26.09 -8.55
CA ARG A 164 -12.88 -27.30 -9.22
C ARG A 164 -12.12 -28.57 -8.85
N LYS A 165 -10.84 -28.44 -8.49
CA LYS A 165 -9.94 -29.55 -8.12
C LYS A 165 -9.87 -29.80 -6.62
N PHE A 166 -10.45 -28.94 -5.78
CA PHE A 166 -10.40 -29.12 -4.32
C PHE A 166 -11.11 -30.41 -3.85
N ALA A 167 -12.14 -30.82 -4.58
CA ALA A 167 -12.87 -32.04 -4.23
C ALA A 167 -12.08 -33.36 -4.47
N ASP A 168 -11.04 -33.28 -5.30
CA ASP A 168 -10.19 -34.42 -5.64
C ASP A 168 -8.98 -34.55 -4.68
N GLU A 169 -8.67 -33.50 -3.90
CA GLU A 169 -7.49 -33.42 -3.01
C GLU A 169 -7.87 -33.49 -1.50
N LEU A 170 -9.17 -33.42 -1.18
CA LEU A 170 -9.71 -33.52 0.18
C LEU A 170 -10.33 -34.91 0.42
#